data_62e8576807f13d5c332ef1d15370f1d6
#
_entry.id   62e8576807f13d5c332ef1d15370f1d6
#
_cell.length_a   1.000
_cell.length_b   1.000
_cell.length_c   1.000
_cell.angle_alpha   90.00
_cell.angle_beta   90.00
_cell.angle_gamma   90.00
#
_symmetry.space_group_name_H-M   'P 1'
#
loop_
_entity.id
_entity.type
_entity.pdbx_description
1 polymer ?
#
loop_
_entity_poly.entity_id
_entity_poly.type
_entity_poly.pdbx_seq_one_letter_code
_entity_poly.pdbx_strand_id
1 'polypeptide(L)'
;MADAELAAVAAGDELASGSLEAAERYLGLAERASASVPDGRQGQAQLLLGIVRLLLARQRGDPPAVAGEAQRLQAMAEAPEAARSGLGEELRALALISLGSIEFWVAQFADAERHLEQGIALARRIGRPYLEFTGLAYQAAIGIFRSAGRAAKRGRQAAELAERHGWTDEPAAGVASLAVGNVLTWQGQLEEAEPWIQRAERAFRAEADPAVGLIIRLIRGLLEMARGRNADALAAFQAADRLAARLAEPNLLVHGNRSFLVQALVHLGETERAEQALAALGDQDRDLGQMRISLAALRLAQGNPSAAVAALAPVLDHSAPVGGPTGLCQAFLLEAIARDALGDPAAADGALEHALDLAEPDGVLTMFLLHPAPGLLQHQARQRTAHAALIADILSLLAGRRSAPPPAGPQPPLEPLSDSEIRVLRYLPTNLSVREIARELYVSHNTVKTHISHLYAKLGTHTRAEIVARARALGLLAPSPLRSQAARPG
;
A
#
# COMPACT_ATOMS: atom_id res chain seq x y z
N MET A 1 30.40 2.98 34.73
CA MET A 1 28.96 2.83 35.00
C MET A 1 28.22 3.35 33.77
N ALA A 2 27.38 2.54 33.17
CA ALA A 2 26.58 3.01 32.03
C ALA A 2 25.55 4.03 32.54
N ASP A 3 25.44 5.18 31.88
CA ASP A 3 24.39 6.16 32.14
C ASP A 3 23.08 5.61 31.58
N ALA A 4 22.06 5.48 32.41
CA ALA A 4 20.75 4.91 32.02
C ALA A 4 20.09 5.68 30.87
N GLU A 5 20.19 7.01 30.89
CA GLU A 5 19.62 7.86 29.87
C GLU A 5 20.36 7.70 28.54
N LEU A 6 21.70 7.67 28.56
CA LEU A 6 22.52 7.45 27.36
C LEU A 6 22.26 6.08 26.74
N ALA A 7 22.13 5.03 27.56
CA ALA A 7 21.81 3.71 27.08
C ALA A 7 20.37 3.62 26.50
N ALA A 8 19.40 4.34 27.09
CA ALA A 8 18.04 4.42 26.53
C ALA A 8 18.02 5.16 25.20
N VAL A 9 18.78 6.25 25.05
CA VAL A 9 18.92 6.97 23.76
C VAL A 9 19.55 6.06 22.71
N ALA A 10 20.64 5.35 23.06
CA ALA A 10 21.29 4.40 22.16
C ALA A 10 20.33 3.28 21.70
N ALA A 11 19.47 2.78 22.62
CA ALA A 11 18.43 1.83 22.24
C ALA A 11 17.42 2.42 21.24
N GLY A 12 17.05 3.70 21.40
CA GLY A 12 16.19 4.41 20.45
C GLY A 12 16.82 4.56 19.08
N ASP A 13 18.11 4.89 19.01
CA ASP A 13 18.87 5.00 17.73
C ASP A 13 18.97 3.66 17.01
N GLU A 14 19.18 2.56 17.75
CA GLU A 14 19.21 1.21 17.18
C GLU A 14 17.81 0.80 16.65
N LEU A 15 16.73 1.17 17.35
CA LEU A 15 15.37 0.98 16.84
C LEU A 15 15.14 1.75 15.54
N ALA A 16 15.58 2.99 15.47
CA ALA A 16 15.47 3.81 14.25
C ALA A 16 16.25 3.21 13.07
N SER A 17 17.37 2.54 13.35
CA SER A 17 18.17 1.81 12.34
C SER A 17 17.62 0.42 11.99
N GLY A 18 16.59 -0.07 12.70
CA GLY A 18 15.99 -1.39 12.52
C GLY A 18 16.75 -2.55 13.21
N SER A 19 17.68 -2.25 14.09
CA SER A 19 18.51 -3.24 14.81
C SER A 19 17.85 -3.68 16.14
N LEU A 20 16.82 -4.52 16.07
CA LEU A 20 16.05 -4.97 17.26
C LEU A 20 16.94 -5.58 18.36
N GLU A 21 17.83 -6.50 18.00
CA GLU A 21 18.72 -7.16 18.99
C GLU A 21 19.67 -6.18 19.68
N ALA A 22 20.18 -5.18 18.95
CA ALA A 22 21.03 -4.16 19.54
C ALA A 22 20.24 -3.25 20.48
N ALA A 23 19.03 -2.85 20.06
CA ALA A 23 18.11 -2.08 20.90
C ALA A 23 17.76 -2.78 22.20
N GLU A 24 17.49 -4.09 22.17
CA GLU A 24 17.24 -4.91 23.35
C GLU A 24 18.43 -4.95 24.32
N ARG A 25 19.64 -5.10 23.79
CA ARG A 25 20.86 -5.07 24.60
C ARG A 25 21.02 -3.73 25.31
N TYR A 26 20.83 -2.61 24.58
CA TYR A 26 20.94 -1.26 25.17
C TYR A 26 19.80 -0.97 26.15
N LEU A 27 18.57 -1.41 25.86
CA LEU A 27 17.45 -1.30 26.80
C LEU A 27 17.74 -2.05 28.11
N GLY A 28 18.25 -3.30 28.06
CA GLY A 28 18.63 -4.05 29.22
C GLY A 28 19.79 -3.41 30.01
N LEU A 29 20.72 -2.70 29.36
CA LEU A 29 21.73 -1.89 30.00
C LEU A 29 21.10 -0.69 30.73
N ALA A 30 20.19 0.03 30.07
CA ALA A 30 19.50 1.18 30.63
C ALA A 30 18.65 0.79 31.85
N GLU A 31 17.95 -0.34 31.81
CA GLU A 31 17.15 -0.87 32.92
C GLU A 31 18.01 -1.19 34.13
N ARG A 32 19.14 -1.87 33.94
CA ARG A 32 20.06 -2.16 35.04
C ARG A 32 20.66 -0.89 35.64
N ALA A 33 20.99 0.09 34.81
CA ALA A 33 21.55 1.35 35.27
C ALA A 33 20.50 2.25 35.95
N SER A 34 19.22 2.09 35.63
CA SER A 34 18.13 2.92 36.18
C SER A 34 17.99 2.82 37.69
N ALA A 35 18.36 1.67 38.29
CA ALA A 35 18.38 1.46 39.74
C ALA A 35 19.40 2.37 40.46
N SER A 36 20.38 2.92 39.75
CA SER A 36 21.44 3.79 40.30
C SER A 36 21.25 5.28 40.00
N VAL A 37 20.12 5.62 39.37
CA VAL A 37 19.80 7.02 39.03
C VAL A 37 19.35 7.78 40.28
N PRO A 38 19.88 9.00 40.55
CA PRO A 38 19.44 9.82 41.66
C PRO A 38 17.94 10.13 41.62
N ASP A 39 17.28 10.21 42.79
CA ASP A 39 15.83 10.43 42.91
C ASP A 39 15.30 11.59 42.05
N GLY A 40 16.04 12.69 41.92
CA GLY A 40 15.65 13.85 41.13
C GLY A 40 15.62 13.63 39.60
N ARG A 41 16.26 12.56 39.08
CA ARG A 41 16.31 12.19 37.66
C ARG A 41 15.60 10.87 37.34
N GLN A 42 15.13 10.18 38.39
CA GLN A 42 14.54 8.85 38.24
C GLN A 42 13.28 8.86 37.35
N GLY A 43 12.43 9.89 37.48
CA GLY A 43 11.25 10.06 36.64
C GLY A 43 11.58 10.21 35.15
N GLN A 44 12.65 10.96 34.83
CA GLN A 44 13.10 11.15 33.45
C GLN A 44 13.67 9.85 32.84
N ALA A 45 14.45 9.11 33.63
CA ALA A 45 14.98 7.80 33.19
C ALA A 45 13.86 6.79 32.95
N GLN A 46 12.88 6.71 33.83
CA GLN A 46 11.71 5.83 33.71
C GLN A 46 10.88 6.19 32.47
N LEU A 47 10.74 7.46 32.16
CA LEU A 47 10.06 7.94 30.98
C LEU A 47 10.76 7.48 29.70
N LEU A 48 12.07 7.73 29.56
CA LEU A 48 12.85 7.29 28.41
C LEU A 48 12.77 5.78 28.22
N LEU A 49 12.87 5.00 29.30
CA LEU A 49 12.69 3.56 29.26
C LEU A 49 11.29 3.16 28.76
N GLY A 50 10.24 3.81 29.26
CA GLY A 50 8.87 3.56 28.80
C GLY A 50 8.68 3.83 27.32
N ILE A 51 9.24 4.93 26.80
CA ILE A 51 9.20 5.26 25.37
C ILE A 51 9.92 4.19 24.54
N VAL A 52 11.13 3.80 24.95
CA VAL A 52 11.91 2.79 24.22
C VAL A 52 11.22 1.43 24.23
N ARG A 53 10.65 1.00 25.37
CA ARG A 53 9.87 -0.24 25.47
C ARG A 53 8.65 -0.19 24.53
N LEU A 54 7.93 0.92 24.51
CA LEU A 54 6.78 1.12 23.63
C LEU A 54 7.18 0.99 22.15
N LEU A 55 8.28 1.64 21.74
CA LEU A 55 8.79 1.58 20.37
C LEU A 55 9.26 0.15 20.01
N LEU A 56 9.94 -0.51 20.92
CA LEU A 56 10.40 -1.90 20.75
C LEU A 56 9.22 -2.86 20.61
N ALA A 57 8.21 -2.74 21.46
CA ALA A 57 6.98 -3.54 21.38
C ALA A 57 6.24 -3.33 20.05
N ARG A 58 6.20 -2.08 19.56
CA ARG A 58 5.63 -1.77 18.24
C ARG A 58 6.39 -2.45 17.11
N GLN A 59 7.72 -2.39 17.11
CA GLN A 59 8.52 -3.01 16.05
C GLN A 59 8.49 -4.54 16.10
N ARG A 60 8.27 -5.14 17.27
CA ARG A 60 8.02 -6.57 17.43
C ARG A 60 6.63 -7.01 16.97
N GLY A 61 5.71 -6.07 16.78
CA GLY A 61 4.32 -6.38 16.51
C GLY A 61 3.65 -7.09 17.68
N ASP A 62 3.93 -6.64 18.93
CA ASP A 62 3.37 -7.17 20.18
C ASP A 62 2.29 -6.21 20.74
N PRO A 63 1.02 -6.35 20.33
CA PRO A 63 -0.06 -5.45 20.74
C PRO A 63 -0.28 -5.39 22.26
N PRO A 64 -0.27 -6.52 22.99
CA PRO A 64 -0.39 -6.49 24.46
C PRO A 64 0.70 -5.68 25.15
N ALA A 65 1.96 -5.84 24.72
CA ALA A 65 3.08 -5.09 25.27
C ALA A 65 2.96 -3.58 24.97
N VAL A 66 2.56 -3.22 23.74
CA VAL A 66 2.31 -1.81 23.38
C VAL A 66 1.21 -1.20 24.23
N ALA A 67 0.08 -1.88 24.39
CA ALA A 67 -1.02 -1.40 25.23
C ALA A 67 -0.57 -1.20 26.69
N GLY A 68 0.16 -2.15 27.25
CA GLY A 68 0.70 -2.08 28.60
C GLY A 68 1.66 -0.90 28.81
N GLU A 69 2.62 -0.69 27.89
CA GLU A 69 3.55 0.45 27.99
C GLU A 69 2.87 1.80 27.77
N ALA A 70 1.91 1.88 26.84
CA ALA A 70 1.15 3.11 26.63
C ALA A 70 0.30 3.48 27.84
N GLN A 71 -0.35 2.52 28.51
CA GLN A 71 -1.07 2.74 29.77
C GLN A 71 -0.14 3.21 30.89
N ARG A 72 1.06 2.64 31.00
CA ARG A 72 2.08 3.09 31.96
C ARG A 72 2.51 4.54 31.72
N LEU A 73 2.78 4.89 30.46
CA LEU A 73 3.12 6.26 30.08
C LEU A 73 1.97 7.24 30.38
N GLN A 74 0.72 6.83 30.17
CA GLN A 74 -0.45 7.64 30.52
C GLN A 74 -0.54 7.84 32.04
N ALA A 75 -0.37 6.79 32.84
CA ALA A 75 -0.36 6.90 34.30
C ALA A 75 0.77 7.81 34.80
N MET A 76 1.96 7.72 34.18
CA MET A 76 3.08 8.63 34.47
C MET A 76 2.76 10.08 34.11
N ALA A 77 2.02 10.32 33.03
CA ALA A 77 1.60 11.68 32.62
C ALA A 77 0.62 12.32 33.63
N GLU A 78 -0.14 11.50 34.35
CA GLU A 78 -1.09 11.93 35.38
C GLU A 78 -0.44 12.14 36.77
N ALA A 79 0.81 11.69 36.93
CA ALA A 79 1.54 11.82 38.18
C ALA A 79 1.85 13.31 38.51
N PRO A 80 1.85 13.71 39.81
CA PRO A 80 2.14 15.10 40.23
C PRO A 80 3.50 15.62 39.78
N GLU A 81 4.47 14.73 39.58
CA GLU A 81 5.83 15.04 39.11
C GLU A 81 5.79 15.50 37.62
N ALA A 82 5.03 14.81 36.78
CA ALA A 82 4.85 15.17 35.36
C ALA A 82 4.16 16.52 35.19
N ALA A 83 3.17 16.82 36.04
CA ALA A 83 2.50 18.10 36.04
C ALA A 83 3.47 19.25 36.41
N ARG A 84 4.40 19.02 37.32
CA ARG A 84 5.43 19.99 37.73
C ARG A 84 6.52 20.20 36.69
N SER A 85 6.85 19.18 35.91
CA SER A 85 7.89 19.24 34.87
C SER A 85 7.39 19.82 33.55
N GLY A 86 6.07 20.02 33.37
CA GLY A 86 5.46 20.43 32.11
C GLY A 86 5.42 19.36 31.03
N LEU A 87 5.94 18.15 31.31
CA LEU A 87 6.01 17.04 30.36
C LEU A 87 4.73 16.18 30.34
N GLY A 88 3.81 16.37 31.29
CA GLY A 88 2.61 15.54 31.41
C GLY A 88 1.72 15.54 30.17
N GLU A 89 1.53 16.69 29.55
CA GLU A 89 0.72 16.78 28.30
C GLU A 89 1.42 16.14 27.10
N GLU A 90 2.75 16.26 27.00
CA GLU A 90 3.53 15.61 25.94
C GLU A 90 3.48 14.08 26.03
N LEU A 91 3.63 13.55 27.24
CA LEU A 91 3.54 12.11 27.52
C LEU A 91 2.14 11.58 27.21
N ARG A 92 1.13 12.32 27.61
CA ARG A 92 -0.27 11.97 27.32
C ARG A 92 -0.55 11.95 25.81
N ALA A 93 -0.05 12.95 25.08
CA ALA A 93 -0.20 12.98 23.63
C ALA A 93 0.50 11.79 22.96
N LEU A 94 1.74 11.48 23.38
CA LEU A 94 2.50 10.34 22.89
C LEU A 94 1.78 9.01 23.20
N ALA A 95 1.31 8.83 24.42
CA ALA A 95 0.58 7.63 24.83
C ALA A 95 -0.70 7.42 24.03
N LEU A 96 -1.51 8.47 23.88
CA LEU A 96 -2.76 8.40 23.10
C LEU A 96 -2.53 8.07 21.63
N ILE A 97 -1.53 8.70 20.98
CA ILE A 97 -1.20 8.41 19.59
C ILE A 97 -0.65 7.00 19.43
N SER A 98 0.15 6.53 20.39
CA SER A 98 0.70 5.17 20.35
C SER A 98 -0.38 4.12 20.58
N LEU A 99 -1.30 4.34 21.52
CA LEU A 99 -2.48 3.48 21.71
C LEU A 99 -3.32 3.41 20.44
N GLY A 100 -3.70 4.56 19.90
CA GLY A 100 -4.51 4.59 18.69
C GLY A 100 -3.82 3.94 17.47
N SER A 101 -2.49 4.04 17.38
CA SER A 101 -1.76 3.34 16.30
C SER A 101 -1.79 1.83 16.47
N ILE A 102 -1.69 1.29 17.68
CA ILE A 102 -1.71 -0.17 17.88
C ILE A 102 -3.13 -0.73 17.79
N GLU A 103 -4.12 0.00 18.28
CA GLU A 103 -5.53 -0.36 18.18
C GLU A 103 -5.97 -0.47 16.71
N PHE A 104 -5.39 0.35 15.83
CA PHE A 104 -5.55 0.19 14.37
C PHE A 104 -5.08 -1.20 13.91
N TRP A 105 -3.91 -1.66 14.35
CA TRP A 105 -3.34 -2.95 13.92
C TRP A 105 -4.13 -4.17 14.45
N VAL A 106 -4.80 -4.02 15.58
CA VAL A 106 -5.68 -5.08 16.15
C VAL A 106 -7.16 -4.87 15.80
N ALA A 107 -7.44 -4.04 14.81
CA ALA A 107 -8.78 -3.74 14.30
C ALA A 107 -9.78 -3.15 15.32
N GLN A 108 -9.29 -2.54 16.39
CA GLN A 108 -10.11 -1.81 17.38
C GLN A 108 -10.34 -0.36 16.91
N PHE A 109 -10.94 -0.21 15.71
CA PHE A 109 -11.02 1.08 15.02
C PHE A 109 -11.75 2.19 15.80
N ALA A 110 -12.75 1.87 16.62
CA ALA A 110 -13.49 2.86 17.39
C ALA A 110 -12.63 3.48 18.52
N ASP A 111 -11.86 2.66 19.23
CA ASP A 111 -10.94 3.09 20.26
C ASP A 111 -9.76 3.84 19.65
N ALA A 112 -9.21 3.30 18.56
CA ALA A 112 -8.14 3.95 17.81
C ALA A 112 -8.52 5.36 17.34
N GLU A 113 -9.70 5.55 16.76
CA GLU A 113 -10.19 6.85 16.30
C GLU A 113 -10.29 7.83 17.48
N ARG A 114 -10.87 7.39 18.60
CA ARG A 114 -11.01 8.20 19.80
C ARG A 114 -9.65 8.62 20.39
N HIS A 115 -8.71 7.71 20.54
CA HIS A 115 -7.39 8.00 21.10
C HIS A 115 -6.58 8.90 20.17
N LEU A 116 -6.62 8.65 18.87
CA LEU A 116 -5.93 9.51 17.89
C LEU A 116 -6.53 10.92 17.85
N GLU A 117 -7.85 11.08 17.91
CA GLU A 117 -8.48 12.41 17.97
C GLU A 117 -8.04 13.20 19.19
N GLN A 118 -8.05 12.58 20.37
CA GLN A 118 -7.58 13.20 21.60
C GLN A 118 -6.09 13.54 21.54
N GLY A 119 -5.28 12.61 21.06
CA GLY A 119 -3.83 12.78 20.91
C GLY A 119 -3.47 13.91 19.95
N ILE A 120 -4.13 13.99 18.78
CA ILE A 120 -3.94 15.07 17.79
C ILE A 120 -4.34 16.42 18.36
N ALA A 121 -5.51 16.51 19.03
CA ALA A 121 -5.96 17.75 19.63
C ALA A 121 -4.97 18.26 20.68
N LEU A 122 -4.44 17.35 21.48
CA LEU A 122 -3.43 17.65 22.49
C LEU A 122 -2.11 18.07 21.86
N ALA A 123 -1.60 17.32 20.86
CA ALA A 123 -0.37 17.63 20.14
C ALA A 123 -0.40 19.03 19.49
N ARG A 124 -1.53 19.41 18.91
CA ARG A 124 -1.75 20.77 18.37
C ARG A 124 -1.67 21.84 19.46
N ARG A 125 -2.34 21.61 20.58
CA ARG A 125 -2.39 22.58 21.70
C ARG A 125 -1.01 22.85 22.30
N ILE A 126 -0.19 21.79 22.42
CA ILE A 126 1.17 21.89 22.99
C ILE A 126 2.27 22.19 21.95
N GLY A 127 1.88 22.37 20.67
CA GLY A 127 2.83 22.71 19.61
C GLY A 127 3.81 21.58 19.28
N ARG A 128 3.34 20.32 19.22
CA ARG A 128 4.16 19.14 18.85
C ARG A 128 3.74 18.60 17.47
N PRO A 129 4.21 19.22 16.37
CA PRO A 129 3.78 18.90 15.03
C PRO A 129 4.12 17.47 14.60
N TYR A 130 5.18 16.84 15.14
CA TYR A 130 5.52 15.44 14.84
C TYR A 130 4.47 14.46 15.38
N LEU A 131 3.96 14.71 16.60
CA LEU A 131 2.87 13.89 17.17
C LEU A 131 1.56 14.10 16.42
N GLU A 132 1.26 15.36 16.04
CA GLU A 132 0.10 15.65 15.18
C GLU A 132 0.19 14.92 13.85
N PHE A 133 1.32 14.99 13.17
CA PHE A 133 1.61 14.30 11.92
C PHE A 133 1.39 12.79 12.03
N THR A 134 1.98 12.15 13.04
CA THR A 134 1.82 10.71 13.28
C THR A 134 0.35 10.34 13.51
N GLY A 135 -0.35 11.08 14.35
CA GLY A 135 -1.76 10.86 14.61
C GLY A 135 -2.63 10.97 13.36
N LEU A 136 -2.42 12.01 12.54
CA LEU A 136 -3.13 12.20 11.26
C LEU A 136 -2.87 11.06 10.27
N ALA A 137 -1.65 10.54 10.21
CA ALA A 137 -1.29 9.42 9.35
C ALA A 137 -2.09 8.15 9.70
N TYR A 138 -2.17 7.82 10.99
CA TYR A 138 -2.97 6.66 11.43
C TYR A 138 -4.49 6.90 11.34
N GLN A 139 -4.97 8.12 11.54
CA GLN A 139 -6.37 8.45 11.25
C GLN A 139 -6.71 8.27 9.77
N ALA A 140 -5.78 8.59 8.88
CA ALA A 140 -5.96 8.33 7.45
C ALA A 140 -6.08 6.82 7.18
N ALA A 141 -5.23 6.00 7.81
CA ALA A 141 -5.29 4.54 7.68
C ALA A 141 -6.62 3.95 8.18
N ILE A 142 -7.13 4.41 9.33
CA ILE A 142 -8.46 4.00 9.83
C ILE A 142 -9.57 4.43 8.85
N GLY A 143 -9.44 5.63 8.29
CA GLY A 143 -10.41 6.19 7.35
C GLY A 143 -10.64 5.31 6.11
N ILE A 144 -9.67 4.50 5.70
CA ILE A 144 -9.81 3.55 4.58
C ILE A 144 -11.01 2.61 4.79
N PHE A 145 -11.28 2.21 6.04
CA PHE A 145 -12.36 1.30 6.41
C PHE A 145 -13.68 2.00 6.75
N ARG A 146 -13.69 3.33 6.81
CA ARG A 146 -14.84 4.12 7.30
C ARG A 146 -15.35 5.15 6.31
N SER A 147 -14.45 5.92 5.67
CA SER A 147 -14.80 6.99 4.73
C SER A 147 -13.58 7.40 3.92
N ALA A 148 -13.61 7.10 2.63
CA ALA A 148 -12.53 7.42 1.68
C ALA A 148 -12.20 8.92 1.68
N GLY A 149 -13.22 9.79 1.75
CA GLY A 149 -13.01 11.25 1.79
C GLY A 149 -12.24 11.71 3.03
N ARG A 150 -12.55 11.16 4.21
CA ARG A 150 -11.80 11.46 5.44
C ARG A 150 -10.38 10.91 5.39
N ALA A 151 -10.19 9.68 4.90
CA ALA A 151 -8.88 9.08 4.73
C ALA A 151 -7.96 9.94 3.87
N ALA A 152 -8.42 10.29 2.66
CA ALA A 152 -7.65 11.13 1.73
C ALA A 152 -7.34 12.52 2.32
N LYS A 153 -8.30 13.16 2.98
CA LYS A 153 -8.09 14.47 3.62
C LYS A 153 -7.03 14.41 4.72
N ARG A 154 -7.12 13.44 5.64
CA ARG A 154 -6.18 13.28 6.74
C ARG A 154 -4.79 12.88 6.25
N GLY A 155 -4.71 11.98 5.27
CA GLY A 155 -3.45 11.58 4.66
C GLY A 155 -2.73 12.74 3.97
N ARG A 156 -3.44 13.59 3.21
CA ARG A 156 -2.86 14.81 2.61
C ARG A 156 -2.39 15.80 3.68
N GLN A 157 -3.17 16.01 4.75
CA GLN A 157 -2.74 16.88 5.86
C GLN A 157 -1.45 16.36 6.52
N ALA A 158 -1.34 15.06 6.74
CA ALA A 158 -0.11 14.46 7.26
C ALA A 158 1.06 14.64 6.30
N ALA A 159 0.86 14.43 5.00
CA ALA A 159 1.89 14.62 4.00
C ALA A 159 2.39 16.08 3.91
N GLU A 160 1.48 17.06 4.00
CA GLU A 160 1.82 18.49 4.05
C GLU A 160 2.66 18.85 5.29
N LEU A 161 2.38 18.24 6.44
CA LEU A 161 3.21 18.40 7.64
C LEU A 161 4.59 17.76 7.43
N ALA A 162 4.64 16.57 6.86
CA ALA A 162 5.90 15.88 6.57
C ALA A 162 6.78 16.68 5.60
N GLU A 163 6.21 17.23 4.53
CA GLU A 163 6.93 18.07 3.56
C GLU A 163 7.46 19.36 4.21
N ARG A 164 6.66 20.01 5.05
CA ARG A 164 7.02 21.25 5.75
C ARG A 164 8.18 21.10 6.73
N HIS A 165 8.28 19.93 7.37
CA HIS A 165 9.26 19.67 8.42
C HIS A 165 10.39 18.70 8.00
N GLY A 166 10.39 18.20 6.75
CA GLY A 166 11.42 17.30 6.26
C GLY A 166 11.26 15.85 6.74
N TRP A 167 10.03 15.41 7.08
CA TRP A 167 9.73 14.05 7.57
C TRP A 167 9.17 13.12 6.50
N THR A 168 9.48 13.38 5.23
CA THR A 168 8.95 12.62 4.10
C THR A 168 9.39 11.16 4.06
N ASP A 169 10.52 10.84 4.69
CA ASP A 169 11.09 9.50 4.77
C ASP A 169 10.74 8.77 6.07
N GLU A 170 9.97 9.42 6.96
CA GLU A 170 9.52 8.80 8.20
C GLU A 170 8.43 7.74 7.95
N PRO A 171 8.38 6.67 8.76
CA PRO A 171 7.36 5.61 8.59
C PRO A 171 5.92 6.13 8.59
N ALA A 172 5.61 7.15 9.41
CA ALA A 172 4.28 7.74 9.44
C ALA A 172 3.91 8.44 8.11
N ALA A 173 4.88 9.01 7.37
CA ALA A 173 4.66 9.54 6.03
C ALA A 173 4.31 8.42 5.04
N GLY A 174 4.91 7.25 5.21
CA GLY A 174 4.56 6.05 4.46
C GLY A 174 3.11 5.61 4.73
N VAL A 175 2.67 5.59 5.99
CA VAL A 175 1.27 5.26 6.37
C VAL A 175 0.30 6.24 5.73
N ALA A 176 0.56 7.55 5.84
CA ALA A 176 -0.27 8.57 5.21
C ALA A 176 -0.34 8.43 3.69
N SER A 177 0.81 8.20 3.06
CA SER A 177 0.91 8.01 1.61
C SER A 177 0.16 6.76 1.15
N LEU A 178 0.27 5.66 1.90
CA LEU A 178 -0.43 4.43 1.62
C LEU A 178 -1.95 4.62 1.70
N ALA A 179 -2.43 5.36 2.69
CA ALA A 179 -3.86 5.65 2.84
C ALA A 179 -4.40 6.46 1.66
N VAL A 180 -3.69 7.51 1.23
CA VAL A 180 -4.09 8.32 0.06
C VAL A 180 -4.03 7.48 -1.22
N GLY A 181 -2.93 6.75 -1.45
CA GLY A 181 -2.76 5.89 -2.62
C GLY A 181 -3.84 4.81 -2.72
N ASN A 182 -4.22 4.21 -1.58
CA ASN A 182 -5.31 3.24 -1.52
C ASN A 182 -6.65 3.86 -1.93
N VAL A 183 -7.01 5.01 -1.34
CA VAL A 183 -8.27 5.71 -1.69
C VAL A 183 -8.32 6.05 -3.18
N LEU A 184 -7.25 6.64 -3.71
CA LEU A 184 -7.15 6.99 -5.13
C LEU A 184 -7.26 5.75 -6.03
N THR A 185 -6.67 4.62 -5.61
CA THR A 185 -6.81 3.34 -6.32
C THR A 185 -8.27 2.91 -6.35
N TRP A 186 -8.98 2.90 -5.21
CA TRP A 186 -10.40 2.55 -5.16
C TRP A 186 -11.29 3.49 -5.99
N GLN A 187 -10.94 4.75 -6.09
CA GLN A 187 -11.63 5.76 -6.90
C GLN A 187 -11.27 5.71 -8.39
N GLY A 188 -10.43 4.76 -8.83
CA GLY A 188 -10.01 4.65 -10.22
C GLY A 188 -9.05 5.73 -10.69
N GLN A 189 -8.54 6.59 -9.79
CA GLN A 189 -7.56 7.65 -10.06
C GLN A 189 -6.14 7.08 -10.08
N LEU A 190 -5.90 6.12 -11.00
CA LEU A 190 -4.76 5.23 -10.96
C LEU A 190 -3.41 5.94 -11.17
N GLU A 191 -3.38 6.98 -12.01
CA GLU A 191 -2.16 7.75 -12.26
C GLU A 191 -1.79 8.65 -11.07
N GLU A 192 -2.80 9.17 -10.37
CA GLU A 192 -2.58 9.94 -9.14
C GLU A 192 -2.18 9.04 -7.96
N ALA A 193 -2.67 7.80 -7.92
CA ALA A 193 -2.33 6.83 -6.87
C ALA A 193 -0.85 6.41 -6.89
N GLU A 194 -0.25 6.30 -8.08
CA GLU A 194 1.11 5.79 -8.28
C GLU A 194 2.17 6.50 -7.42
N PRO A 195 2.34 7.83 -7.47
CA PRO A 195 3.36 8.52 -6.69
C PRO A 195 3.17 8.36 -5.18
N TRP A 196 1.92 8.21 -4.70
CA TRP A 196 1.63 7.98 -3.29
C TRP A 196 2.05 6.57 -2.85
N ILE A 197 1.74 5.54 -3.64
CA ILE A 197 2.14 4.17 -3.35
C ILE A 197 3.67 4.04 -3.42
N GLN A 198 4.33 4.69 -4.39
CA GLN A 198 5.80 4.72 -4.47
C GLN A 198 6.44 5.41 -3.25
N ARG A 199 5.84 6.48 -2.71
CA ARG A 199 6.31 7.09 -1.46
C ARG A 199 6.22 6.11 -0.29
N ALA A 200 5.10 5.39 -0.17
CA ALA A 200 4.94 4.37 0.86
C ALA A 200 5.99 3.26 0.73
N GLU A 201 6.23 2.77 -0.49
CA GLU A 201 7.25 1.74 -0.76
C GLU A 201 8.68 2.19 -0.39
N ARG A 202 9.00 3.47 -0.52
CA ARG A 202 10.31 4.02 -0.12
C ARG A 202 10.42 4.22 1.38
N ALA A 203 9.35 4.64 2.05
CA ALA A 203 9.34 4.91 3.49
C ALA A 203 9.44 3.62 4.34
N PHE A 204 9.04 2.49 3.78
CA PHE A 204 9.07 1.21 4.50
C PHE A 204 10.03 0.21 3.88
N ARG A 205 10.82 -0.44 4.72
CA ARG A 205 11.51 -1.67 4.37
C ARG A 205 10.56 -2.83 4.63
N ALA A 206 9.89 -3.31 3.59
CA ALA A 206 8.87 -4.37 3.68
C ALA A 206 9.35 -5.64 4.42
N GLU A 207 10.66 -5.88 4.42
CA GLU A 207 11.28 -7.03 5.09
C GLU A 207 11.46 -6.82 6.60
N ALA A 208 11.55 -5.56 7.04
CA ALA A 208 11.69 -5.22 8.46
C ALA A 208 10.34 -5.22 9.20
N ASP A 209 9.24 -4.89 8.49
CA ASP A 209 7.88 -4.95 9.04
C ASP A 209 6.96 -5.73 8.09
N PRO A 210 6.82 -7.06 8.28
CA PRO A 210 6.03 -7.91 7.40
C PRO A 210 4.56 -7.50 7.29
N ALA A 211 3.95 -6.93 8.33
CA ALA A 211 2.55 -6.52 8.33
C ALA A 211 2.34 -5.30 7.42
N VAL A 212 3.21 -4.29 7.55
CA VAL A 212 3.18 -3.10 6.68
C VAL A 212 3.54 -3.48 5.25
N GLY A 213 4.57 -4.31 5.07
CA GLY A 213 4.98 -4.80 3.76
C GLY A 213 3.86 -5.54 3.02
N LEU A 214 3.07 -6.36 3.74
CA LEU A 214 1.90 -7.04 3.20
C LEU A 214 0.89 -6.02 2.64
N ILE A 215 0.53 -4.99 3.42
CA ILE A 215 -0.45 -3.98 2.99
C ILE A 215 0.04 -3.23 1.76
N ILE A 216 1.31 -2.82 1.75
CA ILE A 216 1.90 -2.11 0.60
C ILE A 216 1.82 -2.96 -0.65
N ARG A 217 2.18 -4.25 -0.57
CA ARG A 217 2.11 -5.18 -1.69
C ARG A 217 0.68 -5.48 -2.13
N LEU A 218 -0.25 -5.58 -1.18
CA LEU A 218 -1.68 -5.73 -1.47
C LEU A 218 -2.20 -4.52 -2.28
N ILE A 219 -1.93 -3.30 -1.82
CA ILE A 219 -2.40 -2.08 -2.51
C ILE A 219 -1.71 -1.91 -3.86
N ARG A 220 -0.40 -2.23 -3.98
CA ARG A 220 0.30 -2.29 -5.27
C ARG A 220 -0.38 -3.28 -6.21
N GLY A 221 -0.69 -4.48 -5.76
CA GLY A 221 -1.39 -5.48 -6.54
C GLY A 221 -2.77 -5.01 -7.03
N LEU A 222 -3.54 -4.34 -6.18
CA LEU A 222 -4.82 -3.75 -6.55
C LEU A 222 -4.68 -2.66 -7.63
N LEU A 223 -3.69 -1.77 -7.50
CA LEU A 223 -3.40 -0.76 -8.51
C LEU A 223 -3.05 -1.40 -9.86
N GLU A 224 -2.17 -2.40 -9.86
CA GLU A 224 -1.76 -3.07 -11.11
C GLU A 224 -2.93 -3.85 -11.73
N MET A 225 -3.76 -4.50 -10.91
CA MET A 225 -4.96 -5.19 -11.37
C MET A 225 -5.99 -4.21 -11.96
N ALA A 226 -6.19 -3.06 -11.30
CA ALA A 226 -7.05 -1.99 -11.82
C ALA A 226 -6.53 -1.41 -13.15
N ARG A 227 -5.24 -1.42 -13.38
CA ARG A 227 -4.61 -1.07 -14.66
C ARG A 227 -4.69 -2.16 -15.72
N GLY A 228 -5.15 -3.36 -15.36
CA GLY A 228 -5.16 -4.53 -16.24
C GLY A 228 -3.81 -5.25 -16.37
N ARG A 229 -2.82 -4.90 -15.53
CA ARG A 229 -1.51 -5.55 -15.46
C ARG A 229 -1.55 -6.75 -14.52
N ASN A 230 -2.34 -7.75 -14.90
CA ASN A 230 -2.67 -8.87 -14.02
C ASN A 230 -1.44 -9.71 -13.61
N ALA A 231 -0.41 -9.80 -14.45
CA ALA A 231 0.84 -10.50 -14.11
C ALA A 231 1.63 -9.77 -13.00
N ASP A 232 1.72 -8.43 -13.08
CA ASP A 232 2.37 -7.61 -12.07
C ASP A 232 1.56 -7.63 -10.75
N ALA A 233 0.24 -7.62 -10.86
CA ALA A 233 -0.67 -7.77 -9.73
C ALA A 233 -0.47 -9.11 -9.01
N LEU A 234 -0.42 -10.21 -9.77
CA LEU A 234 -0.17 -11.55 -9.23
C LEU A 234 1.18 -11.61 -8.50
N ALA A 235 2.24 -11.05 -9.10
CA ALA A 235 3.56 -11.00 -8.47
C ALA A 235 3.54 -10.21 -7.15
N ALA A 236 2.80 -9.09 -7.08
CA ALA A 236 2.64 -8.29 -5.88
C ALA A 236 1.87 -9.07 -4.79
N PHE A 237 0.75 -9.72 -5.12
CA PHE A 237 -0.03 -10.52 -4.17
C PHE A 237 0.74 -11.73 -3.65
N GLN A 238 1.55 -12.39 -4.51
CA GLN A 238 2.44 -13.47 -4.08
C GLN A 238 3.54 -12.96 -3.14
N ALA A 239 4.08 -11.76 -3.39
CA ALA A 239 5.02 -11.13 -2.48
C ALA A 239 4.38 -10.81 -1.12
N ALA A 240 3.12 -10.34 -1.11
CA ALA A 240 2.34 -10.13 0.09
C ALA A 240 2.08 -11.44 0.86
N ASP A 241 1.76 -12.54 0.18
CA ASP A 241 1.51 -13.85 0.80
C ASP A 241 2.77 -14.41 1.48
N ARG A 242 3.96 -14.21 0.87
CA ARG A 242 5.25 -14.56 1.51
C ARG A 242 5.51 -13.77 2.80
N LEU A 243 5.09 -12.50 2.86
CA LEU A 243 5.17 -11.69 4.08
C LEU A 243 4.14 -12.14 5.11
N ALA A 244 2.93 -12.49 4.67
CA ALA A 244 1.87 -13.04 5.52
C ALA A 244 2.31 -14.31 6.26
N ALA A 245 3.10 -15.18 5.62
CA ALA A 245 3.63 -16.40 6.23
C ALA A 245 4.61 -16.14 7.41
N ARG A 246 5.07 -14.90 7.58
CA ARG A 246 5.95 -14.47 8.69
C ARG A 246 5.16 -13.87 9.86
N LEU A 247 3.86 -13.65 9.72
CA LEU A 247 3.00 -13.15 10.79
C LEU A 247 2.63 -14.29 11.74
N ALA A 248 2.56 -13.97 13.03
CA ALA A 248 2.21 -14.96 14.07
C ALA A 248 0.78 -15.49 13.92
N GLU A 249 -0.15 -14.64 13.45
CA GLU A 249 -1.54 -15.01 13.22
C GLU A 249 -2.05 -14.41 11.90
N PRO A 250 -2.86 -15.17 11.13
CA PRO A 250 -3.55 -14.63 9.96
C PRO A 250 -4.54 -13.54 10.39
N ASN A 251 -4.53 -12.42 9.68
CA ASN A 251 -5.46 -11.33 9.90
C ASN A 251 -6.34 -11.10 8.66
N LEU A 252 -7.31 -10.19 8.76
CA LEU A 252 -8.24 -9.87 7.68
C LEU A 252 -7.53 -9.50 6.36
N LEU A 253 -6.34 -8.89 6.44
CA LEU A 253 -5.57 -8.48 5.26
C LEU A 253 -4.96 -9.68 4.52
N VAL A 254 -4.60 -10.74 5.23
CA VAL A 254 -4.11 -12.00 4.63
C VAL A 254 -5.21 -12.62 3.78
N HIS A 255 -6.44 -12.70 4.31
CA HIS A 255 -7.58 -13.23 3.57
C HIS A 255 -7.94 -12.35 2.36
N GLY A 256 -7.90 -11.01 2.52
CA GLY A 256 -8.07 -10.07 1.42
C GLY A 256 -7.02 -10.26 0.32
N ASN A 257 -5.74 -10.41 0.69
CA ASN A 257 -4.66 -10.66 -0.26
C ASN A 257 -4.87 -11.96 -1.04
N ARG A 258 -5.20 -13.05 -0.36
CA ARG A 258 -5.45 -14.36 -1.00
C ARG A 258 -6.64 -14.30 -1.95
N SER A 259 -7.70 -13.57 -1.59
CA SER A 259 -8.84 -13.34 -2.46
C SER A 259 -8.43 -12.67 -3.77
N PHE A 260 -7.65 -11.57 -3.71
CA PHE A 260 -7.19 -10.88 -4.91
C PHE A 260 -6.14 -11.68 -5.68
N LEU A 261 -5.32 -12.50 -5.03
CA LEU A 261 -4.41 -13.43 -5.70
C LEU A 261 -5.19 -14.40 -6.58
N VAL A 262 -6.24 -15.02 -6.05
CA VAL A 262 -7.12 -15.91 -6.83
C VAL A 262 -7.76 -15.17 -7.99
N GLN A 263 -8.26 -13.96 -7.77
CA GLN A 263 -8.87 -13.15 -8.84
C GLN A 263 -7.85 -12.76 -9.91
N ALA A 264 -6.60 -12.46 -9.54
CA ALA A 264 -5.53 -12.19 -10.52
C ALA A 264 -5.24 -13.42 -11.40
N LEU A 265 -5.24 -14.63 -10.83
CA LEU A 265 -5.13 -15.87 -11.60
C LEU A 265 -6.33 -16.03 -12.57
N VAL A 266 -7.54 -15.75 -12.10
CA VAL A 266 -8.74 -15.76 -12.97
C VAL A 266 -8.60 -14.77 -14.13
N HIS A 267 -8.13 -13.55 -13.88
CA HIS A 267 -7.94 -12.54 -14.92
C HIS A 267 -6.82 -12.89 -15.93
N LEU A 268 -5.88 -13.76 -15.54
CA LEU A 268 -4.85 -14.32 -16.43
C LEU A 268 -5.36 -15.53 -17.23
N GLY A 269 -6.58 -16.00 -16.97
CA GLY A 269 -7.11 -17.24 -17.56
C GLY A 269 -6.58 -18.51 -16.92
N GLU A 270 -5.82 -18.41 -15.81
CA GLU A 270 -5.20 -19.55 -15.11
C GLU A 270 -6.19 -20.19 -14.12
N THR A 271 -7.35 -20.59 -14.63
CA THR A 271 -8.49 -21.08 -13.81
C THR A 271 -8.16 -22.33 -13.01
N GLU A 272 -7.31 -23.22 -13.51
CA GLU A 272 -6.87 -24.42 -12.79
C GLU A 272 -6.01 -24.07 -11.56
N ARG A 273 -5.12 -23.09 -11.70
CA ARG A 273 -4.30 -22.59 -10.57
C ARG A 273 -5.15 -21.85 -9.55
N ALA A 274 -6.17 -21.09 -10.00
CA ALA A 274 -7.12 -20.45 -9.12
C ALA A 274 -7.93 -21.47 -8.30
N GLU A 275 -8.38 -22.56 -8.93
CA GLU A 275 -9.06 -23.68 -8.27
C GLU A 275 -8.15 -24.35 -7.22
N GLN A 276 -6.89 -24.62 -7.57
CA GLN A 276 -5.90 -25.19 -6.66
C GLN A 276 -5.63 -24.26 -5.46
N ALA A 277 -5.53 -22.96 -5.70
CA ALA A 277 -5.32 -21.97 -4.64
C ALA A 277 -6.50 -21.94 -3.64
N LEU A 278 -7.74 -22.02 -4.13
CA LEU A 278 -8.93 -22.12 -3.28
C LEU A 278 -9.00 -23.46 -2.56
N ALA A 279 -8.67 -24.57 -3.22
CA ALA A 279 -8.71 -25.91 -2.64
C ALA A 279 -7.65 -26.11 -1.53
N ALA A 280 -6.52 -25.38 -1.62
CA ALA A 280 -5.47 -25.40 -0.59
C ALA A 280 -5.86 -24.70 0.73
N LEU A 281 -6.96 -23.92 0.75
CA LEU A 281 -7.46 -23.27 1.95
C LEU A 281 -8.17 -24.26 2.85
N GLY A 282 -8.10 -24.06 4.16
CA GLY A 282 -8.92 -24.78 5.13
C GLY A 282 -10.42 -24.49 4.96
N ASP A 283 -11.28 -25.36 5.49
CA ASP A 283 -12.73 -25.21 5.33
C ASP A 283 -13.26 -23.88 5.87
N GLN A 284 -12.75 -23.46 7.04
CA GLN A 284 -13.12 -22.17 7.65
C GLN A 284 -12.72 -20.97 6.76
N ASP A 285 -11.56 -21.00 6.15
CA ASP A 285 -11.07 -19.92 5.28
C ASP A 285 -11.88 -19.85 3.97
N ARG A 286 -12.27 -21.03 3.42
CA ARG A 286 -13.11 -21.12 2.20
C ARG A 286 -14.49 -20.52 2.38
N ASP A 287 -15.01 -20.56 3.59
CA ASP A 287 -16.35 -20.02 3.92
C ASP A 287 -16.37 -18.51 4.16
N LEU A 288 -15.20 -17.87 4.23
CA LEU A 288 -15.11 -16.41 4.33
C LEU A 288 -15.72 -15.73 3.09
N GLY A 289 -16.44 -14.65 3.32
CA GLY A 289 -17.12 -13.91 2.25
C GLY A 289 -16.18 -13.49 1.10
N GLN A 290 -14.94 -13.08 1.39
CA GLN A 290 -13.95 -12.74 0.38
C GLN A 290 -13.59 -13.94 -0.51
N MET A 291 -13.49 -15.14 0.06
CA MET A 291 -13.19 -16.36 -0.72
C MET A 291 -14.38 -16.78 -1.56
N ARG A 292 -15.59 -16.59 -1.08
CA ARG A 292 -16.82 -16.83 -1.85
C ARG A 292 -16.95 -15.90 -3.04
N ILE A 293 -16.56 -14.63 -2.90
CA ILE A 293 -16.47 -13.66 -4.01
C ILE A 293 -15.46 -14.15 -5.07
N SER A 294 -14.28 -14.61 -4.63
CA SER A 294 -13.26 -15.13 -5.55
C SER A 294 -13.71 -16.42 -6.23
N LEU A 295 -14.42 -17.29 -5.52
CA LEU A 295 -15.03 -18.48 -6.09
C LEU A 295 -16.07 -18.11 -7.14
N ALA A 296 -16.91 -17.12 -6.90
CA ALA A 296 -17.90 -16.64 -7.86
C ALA A 296 -17.21 -16.10 -9.15
N ALA A 297 -16.16 -15.30 -8.99
CA ALA A 297 -15.38 -14.81 -10.13
C ALA A 297 -14.77 -15.98 -10.95
N LEU A 298 -14.24 -17.00 -10.28
CA LEU A 298 -13.74 -18.21 -10.92
C LEU A 298 -14.84 -18.96 -11.66
N ARG A 299 -16.01 -19.16 -11.04
CA ARG A 299 -17.15 -19.88 -11.67
C ARG A 299 -17.66 -19.13 -12.91
N LEU A 300 -17.69 -17.79 -12.87
CA LEU A 300 -18.02 -16.98 -14.05
C LEU A 300 -16.99 -17.18 -15.17
N ALA A 301 -15.70 -17.17 -14.86
CA ALA A 301 -14.65 -17.42 -15.84
C ALA A 301 -14.70 -18.85 -16.43
N GLN A 302 -15.21 -19.81 -15.68
CA GLN A 302 -15.45 -21.18 -16.15
C GLN A 302 -16.77 -21.35 -16.93
N GLY A 303 -17.53 -20.26 -17.15
CA GLY A 303 -18.80 -20.32 -17.85
C GLY A 303 -19.93 -20.94 -17.02
N ASN A 304 -19.85 -20.94 -15.71
CA ASN A 304 -20.86 -21.51 -14.80
C ASN A 304 -21.51 -20.40 -13.92
N PRO A 305 -22.39 -19.56 -14.48
CA PRO A 305 -23.02 -18.47 -13.74
C PRO A 305 -23.94 -18.96 -12.61
N SER A 306 -24.57 -20.13 -12.74
CA SER A 306 -25.40 -20.68 -11.67
C SER A 306 -24.59 -21.01 -10.42
N ALA A 307 -23.38 -21.56 -10.59
CA ALA A 307 -22.47 -21.80 -9.47
C ALA A 307 -21.92 -20.51 -8.88
N ALA A 308 -21.77 -19.45 -9.67
CA ALA A 308 -21.37 -18.13 -9.19
C ALA A 308 -22.46 -17.52 -8.27
N VAL A 309 -23.73 -17.57 -8.69
CA VAL A 309 -24.88 -17.16 -7.86
C VAL A 309 -24.92 -17.93 -6.54
N ALA A 310 -24.75 -19.25 -6.59
CA ALA A 310 -24.73 -20.09 -5.38
C ALA A 310 -23.56 -19.73 -4.45
N ALA A 311 -22.39 -19.39 -4.98
CA ALA A 311 -21.24 -18.95 -4.18
C ALA A 311 -21.49 -17.61 -3.49
N LEU A 312 -22.21 -16.68 -4.15
CA LEU A 312 -22.49 -15.33 -3.63
C LEU A 312 -23.63 -15.29 -2.62
N ALA A 313 -24.57 -16.24 -2.65
CA ALA A 313 -25.75 -16.22 -1.80
C ALA A 313 -25.45 -15.98 -0.31
N PRO A 314 -24.45 -16.66 0.33
CA PRO A 314 -24.13 -16.41 1.74
C PRO A 314 -23.50 -15.04 2.00
N VAL A 315 -22.93 -14.39 0.98
CA VAL A 315 -22.39 -13.02 1.10
C VAL A 315 -23.54 -12.01 1.06
N LEU A 316 -24.49 -12.21 0.16
CA LEU A 316 -25.61 -11.31 -0.08
C LEU A 316 -26.70 -11.40 1.01
N ASP A 317 -26.85 -12.54 1.65
CA ASP A 317 -27.74 -12.73 2.81
C ASP A 317 -27.05 -12.43 4.16
N HIS A 318 -25.79 -11.98 4.12
CA HIS A 318 -24.96 -11.63 5.28
C HIS A 318 -24.58 -12.80 6.22
N SER A 319 -24.80 -14.05 5.83
CA SER A 319 -24.34 -15.22 6.60
C SER A 319 -22.83 -15.45 6.49
N ALA A 320 -22.20 -14.97 5.39
CA ALA A 320 -20.76 -14.89 5.23
C ALA A 320 -20.32 -13.42 5.07
N PRO A 321 -20.04 -12.72 6.17
CA PRO A 321 -19.73 -11.29 6.11
C PRO A 321 -18.43 -11.01 5.36
N VAL A 322 -18.39 -9.86 4.68
CA VAL A 322 -17.21 -9.30 4.02
C VAL A 322 -16.76 -8.02 4.71
N GLY A 323 -15.49 -7.68 4.57
CA GLY A 323 -14.90 -6.46 5.13
C GLY A 323 -15.39 -5.20 4.41
N GLY A 324 -16.46 -4.59 4.92
CA GLY A 324 -16.93 -3.28 4.49
C GLY A 324 -17.73 -3.26 3.17
N PRO A 325 -18.20 -2.06 2.76
CA PRO A 325 -19.11 -1.87 1.62
C PRO A 325 -18.47 -2.25 0.27
N THR A 326 -17.15 -2.19 0.15
CA THR A 326 -16.43 -2.52 -1.10
C THR A 326 -16.57 -4.00 -1.48
N GLY A 327 -16.52 -4.90 -0.48
CA GLY A 327 -16.71 -6.33 -0.72
C GLY A 327 -18.15 -6.66 -1.14
N LEU A 328 -19.15 -6.00 -0.55
CA LEU A 328 -20.55 -6.13 -0.95
C LEU A 328 -20.79 -5.54 -2.35
N CYS A 329 -20.20 -4.40 -2.67
CA CYS A 329 -20.25 -3.82 -4.02
C CYS A 329 -19.75 -4.83 -5.07
N GLN A 330 -18.61 -5.49 -4.80
CA GLN A 330 -18.06 -6.51 -5.67
C GLN A 330 -19.00 -7.73 -5.80
N ALA A 331 -19.57 -8.18 -4.68
CA ALA A 331 -20.50 -9.32 -4.70
C ALA A 331 -21.74 -9.02 -5.54
N PHE A 332 -22.37 -7.86 -5.35
CA PHE A 332 -23.52 -7.45 -6.16
C PHE A 332 -23.19 -7.27 -7.65
N LEU A 333 -22.01 -6.72 -7.97
CA LEU A 333 -21.57 -6.61 -9.36
C LEU A 333 -21.38 -7.98 -10.03
N LEU A 334 -20.77 -8.94 -9.34
CA LEU A 334 -20.62 -10.31 -9.84
C LEU A 334 -21.96 -11.02 -9.95
N GLU A 335 -22.89 -10.78 -9.01
CA GLU A 335 -24.27 -11.29 -9.08
C GLU A 335 -24.98 -10.73 -10.32
N ALA A 336 -24.86 -9.42 -10.58
CA ALA A 336 -25.44 -8.81 -11.78
C ALA A 336 -24.91 -9.46 -13.06
N ILE A 337 -23.60 -9.68 -13.15
CA ILE A 337 -22.94 -10.34 -14.29
C ILE A 337 -23.46 -11.79 -14.44
N ALA A 338 -23.59 -12.52 -13.30
CA ALA A 338 -24.06 -13.89 -13.32
C ALA A 338 -25.53 -13.99 -13.75
N ARG A 339 -26.41 -13.09 -13.27
CA ARG A 339 -27.82 -13.03 -13.63
C ARG A 339 -28.04 -12.66 -15.10
N ASP A 340 -27.29 -11.72 -15.62
CA ASP A 340 -27.30 -11.38 -17.05
C ASP A 340 -26.93 -12.60 -17.91
N ALA A 341 -25.87 -13.32 -17.54
CA ALA A 341 -25.45 -14.54 -18.22
C ALA A 341 -26.50 -15.69 -18.15
N LEU A 342 -27.35 -15.69 -17.12
CA LEU A 342 -28.49 -16.63 -16.97
C LEU A 342 -29.74 -16.19 -17.73
N GLY A 343 -29.75 -15.00 -18.32
CA GLY A 343 -30.91 -14.43 -19.01
C GLY A 343 -32.01 -13.92 -18.09
N ASP A 344 -31.63 -13.49 -16.88
CA ASP A 344 -32.51 -12.84 -15.89
C ASP A 344 -32.18 -11.33 -15.77
N PRO A 345 -32.64 -10.52 -16.72
CA PRO A 345 -32.28 -9.09 -16.76
C PRO A 345 -32.83 -8.30 -15.57
N ALA A 346 -33.98 -8.69 -15.03
CA ALA A 346 -34.57 -7.98 -13.89
C ALA A 346 -33.75 -8.16 -12.62
N ALA A 347 -33.28 -9.38 -12.34
CA ALA A 347 -32.38 -9.63 -11.23
C ALA A 347 -30.99 -9.00 -11.47
N ALA A 348 -30.49 -8.99 -12.71
CA ALA A 348 -29.23 -8.34 -13.07
C ALA A 348 -29.29 -6.82 -12.82
N ASP A 349 -30.34 -6.15 -13.27
CA ASP A 349 -30.54 -4.72 -13.05
C ASP A 349 -30.65 -4.37 -11.56
N GLY A 350 -31.40 -5.16 -10.78
CA GLY A 350 -31.51 -4.97 -9.33
C GLY A 350 -30.17 -5.13 -8.61
N ALA A 351 -29.40 -6.16 -8.95
CA ALA A 351 -28.09 -6.38 -8.37
C ALA A 351 -27.09 -5.27 -8.76
N LEU A 352 -27.12 -4.80 -10.02
CA LEU A 352 -26.28 -3.69 -10.47
C LEU A 352 -26.60 -2.39 -9.74
N GLU A 353 -27.89 -2.08 -9.52
CA GLU A 353 -28.31 -0.88 -8.78
C GLU A 353 -27.76 -0.91 -7.34
N HIS A 354 -27.85 -2.05 -6.65
CA HIS A 354 -27.23 -2.20 -5.31
C HIS A 354 -25.70 -2.03 -5.34
N ALA A 355 -25.02 -2.52 -6.37
CA ALA A 355 -23.59 -2.30 -6.51
C ALA A 355 -23.24 -0.80 -6.68
N LEU A 356 -24.06 -0.07 -7.46
CA LEU A 356 -23.90 1.38 -7.67
C LEU A 356 -24.22 2.17 -6.39
N ASP A 357 -25.30 1.83 -5.66
CA ASP A 357 -25.64 2.41 -4.35
C ASP A 357 -24.47 2.35 -3.37
N LEU A 358 -23.77 1.20 -3.33
CA LEU A 358 -22.62 0.99 -2.45
C LEU A 358 -21.35 1.70 -2.93
N ALA A 359 -21.20 1.90 -4.23
CA ALA A 359 -20.03 2.53 -4.82
C ALA A 359 -20.05 4.07 -4.74
N GLU A 360 -21.22 4.67 -4.87
CA GLU A 360 -21.39 6.13 -5.05
C GLU A 360 -20.89 6.96 -3.85
N PRO A 361 -21.19 6.63 -2.57
CA PRO A 361 -20.82 7.48 -1.43
C PRO A 361 -19.31 7.75 -1.32
N ASP A 362 -18.48 6.77 -1.63
CA ASP A 362 -17.02 6.86 -1.56
C ASP A 362 -16.35 6.92 -2.94
N GLY A 363 -17.12 6.89 -4.03
CA GLY A 363 -16.63 6.92 -5.40
C GLY A 363 -15.83 5.65 -5.75
N VAL A 364 -16.27 4.48 -5.33
CA VAL A 364 -15.55 3.21 -5.54
C VAL A 364 -15.74 2.73 -6.98
N LEU A 365 -14.79 3.03 -7.86
CA LEU A 365 -14.85 2.67 -9.28
C LEU A 365 -14.06 1.41 -9.63
N THR A 366 -13.07 1.07 -8.80
CA THR A 366 -12.13 -0.03 -9.09
C THR A 366 -12.82 -1.37 -9.26
N MET A 367 -13.90 -1.67 -8.53
CA MET A 367 -14.61 -2.94 -8.70
C MET A 367 -15.15 -3.12 -10.13
N PHE A 368 -15.64 -2.05 -10.76
CA PHE A 368 -16.09 -2.05 -12.15
C PHE A 368 -14.93 -2.13 -13.15
N LEU A 369 -13.73 -1.71 -12.76
CA LEU A 369 -12.52 -1.92 -13.55
C LEU A 369 -12.02 -3.38 -13.46
N LEU A 370 -12.16 -4.01 -12.33
CA LEU A 370 -11.79 -5.43 -12.12
C LEU A 370 -12.78 -6.37 -12.81
N HIS A 371 -14.08 -6.07 -12.77
CA HIS A 371 -15.14 -6.89 -13.36
C HIS A 371 -15.93 -6.06 -14.40
N PRO A 372 -15.35 -5.81 -15.59
CA PRO A 372 -15.94 -4.92 -16.55
C PRO A 372 -17.23 -5.51 -17.16
N ALA A 373 -18.35 -4.82 -16.98
CA ALA A 373 -19.66 -5.16 -17.52
C ALA A 373 -20.26 -3.97 -18.30
N PRO A 374 -19.61 -3.47 -19.38
CA PRO A 374 -20.03 -2.27 -20.08
C PRO A 374 -21.42 -2.39 -20.70
N GLY A 375 -21.86 -3.59 -21.11
CA GLY A 375 -23.19 -3.84 -21.63
C GLY A 375 -24.29 -3.58 -20.60
N LEU A 376 -24.12 -4.13 -19.39
CA LEU A 376 -25.02 -3.90 -18.25
C LEU A 376 -25.07 -2.42 -17.86
N LEU A 377 -23.91 -1.76 -17.73
CA LEU A 377 -23.83 -0.35 -17.40
C LEU A 377 -24.50 0.54 -18.45
N GLN A 378 -24.31 0.24 -19.75
CA GLN A 378 -24.98 0.96 -20.83
C GLN A 378 -26.51 0.71 -20.84
N HIS A 379 -26.94 -0.51 -20.49
CA HIS A 379 -28.35 -0.81 -20.34
C HIS A 379 -28.98 0.01 -19.22
N GLN A 380 -28.36 -0.01 -18.04
CA GLN A 380 -28.77 0.76 -16.85
C GLN A 380 -28.80 2.27 -17.11
N ALA A 381 -27.82 2.80 -17.86
CA ALA A 381 -27.76 4.23 -18.20
C ALA A 381 -28.95 4.69 -19.09
N ARG A 382 -29.60 3.78 -19.84
CA ARG A 382 -30.80 4.07 -20.64
C ARG A 382 -32.09 4.04 -19.82
N GLN A 383 -32.02 3.47 -18.62
CA GLN A 383 -33.11 3.48 -17.67
C GLN A 383 -33.07 4.76 -16.82
N ARG A 384 -34.14 5.04 -16.05
CA ARG A 384 -34.13 6.14 -15.09
C ARG A 384 -33.41 5.69 -13.81
N THR A 385 -32.07 5.77 -13.83
CA THR A 385 -31.23 5.49 -12.65
C THR A 385 -30.78 6.79 -11.97
N ALA A 386 -30.65 6.75 -10.64
CA ALA A 386 -30.05 7.83 -9.87
C ALA A 386 -28.53 7.98 -10.16
N HIS A 387 -27.88 6.90 -10.64
CA HIS A 387 -26.42 6.78 -10.77
C HIS A 387 -25.88 7.14 -12.18
N ALA A 388 -26.61 7.91 -12.97
CA ALA A 388 -26.21 8.23 -14.36
C ALA A 388 -24.82 8.85 -14.49
N ALA A 389 -24.43 9.73 -13.55
CA ALA A 389 -23.10 10.33 -13.51
C ALA A 389 -22.02 9.29 -13.19
N LEU A 390 -22.22 8.48 -12.17
CA LEU A 390 -21.28 7.41 -11.77
C LEU A 390 -21.07 6.40 -12.91
N ILE A 391 -22.14 5.99 -13.59
CA ILE A 391 -22.07 5.09 -14.75
C ILE A 391 -21.25 5.72 -15.88
N ALA A 392 -21.44 7.02 -16.15
CA ALA A 392 -20.67 7.73 -17.16
C ALA A 392 -19.17 7.74 -16.85
N ASP A 393 -18.80 7.98 -15.58
CA ASP A 393 -17.42 7.96 -15.11
C ASP A 393 -16.81 6.55 -15.26
N ILE A 394 -17.53 5.50 -14.84
CA ILE A 394 -17.08 4.11 -14.99
C ILE A 394 -16.87 3.77 -16.47
N LEU A 395 -17.83 4.09 -17.34
CA LEU A 395 -17.73 3.81 -18.77
C LEU A 395 -16.57 4.58 -19.43
N SER A 396 -16.31 5.82 -19.00
CA SER A 396 -15.17 6.63 -19.45
C SER A 396 -13.85 5.98 -19.08
N LEU A 397 -13.69 5.52 -17.84
CA LEU A 397 -12.49 4.80 -17.37
C LEU A 397 -12.28 3.49 -18.13
N LEU A 398 -13.34 2.72 -18.36
CA LEU A 398 -13.27 1.47 -19.14
C LEU A 398 -12.89 1.73 -20.61
N ALA A 399 -13.36 2.83 -21.20
CA ALA A 399 -12.99 3.23 -22.55
C ALA A 399 -11.52 3.67 -22.63
N GLY A 400 -11.03 4.44 -21.64
CA GLY A 400 -9.64 4.84 -21.52
C GLY A 400 -8.69 3.63 -21.41
N ARG A 401 -9.06 2.60 -20.64
CA ARG A 401 -8.29 1.35 -20.55
C ARG A 401 -8.19 0.60 -21.88
N ARG A 402 -9.25 0.61 -22.70
CA ARG A 402 -9.26 -0.02 -24.03
C ARG A 402 -8.43 0.75 -25.04
N SER A 403 -8.31 2.07 -24.87
CA SER A 403 -7.56 2.96 -25.77
C SER A 403 -6.08 3.09 -25.37
N ALA A 404 -5.74 2.78 -24.13
CA ALA A 404 -4.34 2.69 -23.71
C ALA A 404 -3.71 1.49 -24.41
N PRO A 405 -2.61 1.66 -25.18
CA PRO A 405 -1.86 0.51 -25.67
C PRO A 405 -1.47 -0.33 -24.44
N PRO A 406 -1.48 -1.68 -24.55
CA PRO A 406 -1.02 -2.51 -23.43
C PRO A 406 0.33 -1.95 -23.03
N PRO A 407 0.60 -1.73 -21.70
CA PRO A 407 1.90 -1.30 -21.27
C PRO A 407 2.86 -2.32 -21.86
N ALA A 408 3.75 -1.84 -22.74
CA ALA A 408 4.81 -2.66 -23.25
C ALA A 408 5.64 -3.03 -22.02
N GLY A 409 5.32 -4.18 -21.42
CA GLY A 409 6.27 -4.89 -20.58
C GLY A 409 7.58 -4.90 -21.34
N PRO A 410 8.75 -5.03 -20.74
CA PRO A 410 10.00 -5.13 -21.45
C PRO A 410 9.92 -6.36 -22.37
N GLN A 411 9.25 -6.19 -23.52
CA GLN A 411 9.34 -7.17 -24.58
C GLN A 411 10.81 -7.27 -24.94
N PRO A 412 11.40 -8.47 -24.96
CA PRO A 412 12.72 -8.63 -25.54
C PRO A 412 12.69 -7.99 -26.92
N PRO A 413 13.77 -7.37 -27.38
CA PRO A 413 13.83 -6.77 -28.70
C PRO A 413 13.32 -7.81 -29.72
N LEU A 414 12.44 -7.39 -30.62
CA LEU A 414 11.86 -8.24 -31.68
C LEU A 414 12.94 -8.95 -32.49
N GLU A 415 14.15 -8.39 -32.50
CA GLU A 415 15.39 -8.99 -33.01
C GLU A 415 16.53 -8.76 -32.02
N PRO A 416 17.46 -9.72 -31.83
CA PRO A 416 18.60 -9.52 -30.96
C PRO A 416 19.48 -8.36 -31.48
N LEU A 417 20.04 -7.59 -30.56
CA LEU A 417 20.98 -6.54 -30.91
C LEU A 417 22.28 -7.13 -31.39
N SER A 418 22.81 -6.63 -32.50
CA SER A 418 24.15 -6.99 -32.98
C SER A 418 25.24 -6.43 -32.07
N ASP A 419 26.45 -7.02 -32.13
CA ASP A 419 27.61 -6.54 -31.36
C ASP A 419 27.94 -5.06 -31.62
N SER A 420 27.72 -4.60 -32.86
CA SER A 420 27.94 -3.21 -33.25
C SER A 420 26.89 -2.28 -32.63
N GLU A 421 25.64 -2.70 -32.56
CA GLU A 421 24.55 -1.96 -31.91
C GLU A 421 24.76 -1.90 -30.38
N ILE A 422 25.20 -3.00 -29.75
CA ILE A 422 25.56 -3.05 -28.33
C ILE A 422 26.72 -2.10 -28.03
N ARG A 423 27.74 -2.05 -28.88
CA ARG A 423 28.87 -1.11 -28.73
C ARG A 423 28.39 0.35 -28.77
N VAL A 424 27.56 0.72 -29.74
CA VAL A 424 26.98 2.07 -29.82
C VAL A 424 26.08 2.36 -28.61
N LEU A 425 25.24 1.40 -28.18
CA LEU A 425 24.34 1.52 -27.05
C LEU A 425 25.06 1.90 -25.75
N ARG A 426 26.27 1.37 -25.50
CA ARG A 426 27.10 1.66 -24.31
C ARG A 426 27.52 3.13 -24.21
N TYR A 427 27.61 3.84 -25.34
CA TYR A 427 27.95 5.27 -25.36
C TYR A 427 26.73 6.20 -25.27
N LEU A 428 25.52 5.71 -25.47
CA LEU A 428 24.31 6.53 -25.40
C LEU A 428 24.00 7.13 -24.00
N PRO A 429 24.39 6.51 -22.86
CA PRO A 429 24.25 7.15 -21.55
C PRO A 429 25.21 8.32 -21.30
N THR A 430 26.24 8.50 -22.12
CA THR A 430 27.25 9.57 -21.99
C THR A 430 26.74 10.87 -22.60
N ASN A 431 27.48 12.00 -22.41
CA ASN A 431 27.18 13.26 -23.04
C ASN A 431 27.81 13.40 -24.45
N LEU A 432 28.40 12.34 -24.98
CA LEU A 432 29.06 12.37 -26.30
C LEU A 432 28.06 12.56 -27.42
N SER A 433 28.40 13.42 -28.37
CA SER A 433 27.70 13.59 -29.63
C SER A 433 27.91 12.38 -30.56
N VAL A 434 27.06 12.20 -31.57
CA VAL A 434 27.19 11.12 -32.55
C VAL A 434 28.54 11.13 -33.27
N ARG A 435 29.12 12.31 -33.49
CA ARG A 435 30.46 12.45 -34.08
C ARG A 435 31.58 12.01 -33.15
N GLU A 436 31.45 12.29 -31.87
CA GLU A 436 32.42 11.86 -30.86
C GLU A 436 32.33 10.36 -30.64
N ILE A 437 31.13 9.78 -30.59
CA ILE A 437 30.90 8.31 -30.52
C ILE A 437 31.57 7.65 -31.75
N ALA A 438 31.43 8.23 -32.94
CA ALA A 438 32.01 7.69 -34.15
C ALA A 438 33.55 7.68 -34.09
N ARG A 439 34.19 8.72 -33.52
CA ARG A 439 35.64 8.77 -33.27
C ARG A 439 36.10 7.71 -32.27
N GLU A 440 35.37 7.59 -31.14
CA GLU A 440 35.67 6.58 -30.11
C GLU A 440 35.58 5.15 -30.63
N LEU A 441 34.62 4.90 -31.53
CA LEU A 441 34.40 3.56 -32.11
C LEU A 441 35.19 3.30 -33.39
N TYR A 442 35.96 4.28 -33.87
CA TYR A 442 36.74 4.22 -35.14
C TYR A 442 35.88 3.89 -36.35
N VAL A 443 34.66 4.46 -36.42
CA VAL A 443 33.72 4.25 -37.53
C VAL A 443 33.21 5.57 -38.10
N SER A 444 32.53 5.55 -39.23
CA SER A 444 31.97 6.77 -39.82
C SER A 444 30.78 7.31 -38.98
N HIS A 445 30.57 8.63 -39.00
CA HIS A 445 29.41 9.25 -38.40
C HIS A 445 28.08 8.65 -38.92
N ASN A 446 28.03 8.33 -40.22
CA ASN A 446 26.81 7.69 -40.80
C ASN A 446 26.61 6.29 -40.28
N THR A 447 27.64 5.53 -40.02
CA THR A 447 27.57 4.19 -39.43
C THR A 447 26.93 4.23 -38.04
N VAL A 448 27.39 5.16 -37.17
CA VAL A 448 26.78 5.35 -35.84
C VAL A 448 25.32 5.78 -35.92
N LYS A 449 25.00 6.68 -36.83
CA LYS A 449 23.63 7.15 -37.05
C LYS A 449 22.70 6.02 -37.49
N THR A 450 23.18 5.14 -38.36
CA THR A 450 22.45 3.95 -38.79
C THR A 450 22.22 2.98 -37.62
N HIS A 451 23.26 2.70 -36.81
CA HIS A 451 23.07 1.84 -35.62
C HIS A 451 22.10 2.44 -34.60
N ILE A 452 22.12 3.78 -34.37
CA ILE A 452 21.15 4.44 -33.51
C ILE A 452 19.72 4.29 -34.10
N SER A 453 19.55 4.41 -35.42
CA SER A 453 18.23 4.22 -36.05
C SER A 453 17.73 2.78 -35.88
N HIS A 454 18.61 1.79 -36.03
CA HIS A 454 18.25 0.39 -35.78
C HIS A 454 17.92 0.14 -34.29
N LEU A 455 18.68 0.77 -33.36
CA LEU A 455 18.38 0.70 -31.93
C LEU A 455 16.99 1.31 -31.62
N TYR A 456 16.61 2.42 -32.26
CA TYR A 456 15.28 2.97 -32.15
C TYR A 456 14.21 1.96 -32.59
N ALA A 457 14.40 1.35 -33.75
CA ALA A 457 13.45 0.38 -34.29
C ALA A 457 13.36 -0.89 -33.42
N LYS A 458 14.49 -1.47 -33.02
CA LYS A 458 14.55 -2.72 -32.24
C LYS A 458 14.10 -2.58 -30.79
N LEU A 459 14.29 -1.40 -30.18
CA LEU A 459 13.89 -1.12 -28.81
C LEU A 459 12.54 -0.39 -28.73
N GLY A 460 11.91 -0.06 -29.87
CA GLY A 460 10.62 0.60 -29.88
C GLY A 460 10.63 1.98 -29.23
N THR A 461 11.68 2.79 -29.52
CA THR A 461 11.90 4.10 -28.89
C THR A 461 12.15 5.16 -29.93
N HIS A 462 12.02 6.45 -29.57
CA HIS A 462 12.18 7.56 -30.52
C HIS A 462 13.22 8.61 -30.07
N THR A 463 13.66 8.54 -28.82
CA THR A 463 14.63 9.48 -28.25
C THR A 463 15.82 8.77 -27.58
N ARG A 464 16.97 9.47 -27.50
CA ARG A 464 18.17 8.97 -26.84
C ARG A 464 17.93 8.64 -25.37
N ALA A 465 17.11 9.42 -24.68
CA ALA A 465 16.76 9.18 -23.28
C ALA A 465 15.91 7.90 -23.13
N GLU A 466 14.95 7.68 -24.02
CA GLU A 466 14.11 6.49 -24.04
C GLU A 466 14.91 5.22 -24.33
N ILE A 467 15.86 5.25 -25.30
CA ILE A 467 16.75 4.09 -25.55
C ILE A 467 17.50 3.71 -24.27
N VAL A 468 18.10 4.71 -23.60
CA VAL A 468 18.91 4.46 -22.38
C VAL A 468 18.03 3.90 -21.26
N ALA A 469 16.84 4.46 -21.05
CA ALA A 469 15.87 3.95 -20.06
C ALA A 469 15.43 2.52 -20.39
N ARG A 470 15.07 2.26 -21.64
CA ARG A 470 14.64 0.95 -22.12
C ARG A 470 15.75 -0.10 -22.03
N ALA A 471 16.96 0.24 -22.44
CA ALA A 471 18.10 -0.65 -22.37
C ALA A 471 18.48 -1.02 -20.93
N ARG A 472 18.32 -0.10 -19.97
CA ARG A 472 18.48 -0.38 -18.54
C ARG A 472 17.38 -1.32 -18.02
N ALA A 473 16.13 -1.10 -18.40
CA ALA A 473 15.01 -1.96 -18.03
C ALA A 473 15.16 -3.40 -18.54
N LEU A 474 15.82 -3.56 -19.71
CA LEU A 474 16.13 -4.86 -20.32
C LEU A 474 17.47 -5.48 -19.83
N GLY A 475 18.18 -4.83 -18.89
CA GLY A 475 19.47 -5.31 -18.40
C GLY A 475 20.64 -5.21 -19.41
N LEU A 476 20.45 -4.50 -20.54
CA LEU A 476 21.45 -4.30 -21.57
C LEU A 476 22.49 -3.20 -21.19
N LEU A 477 22.14 -2.36 -20.23
CA LEU A 477 23.01 -1.32 -19.64
C LEU A 477 22.97 -1.44 -18.11
N ALA A 478 24.11 -1.10 -17.47
CA ALA A 478 24.20 -1.02 -16.04
C ALA A 478 23.20 0.04 -15.46
N PRO A 479 22.63 -0.21 -14.26
CA PRO A 479 21.81 0.80 -13.58
C PRO A 479 22.61 2.09 -13.39
N SER A 480 21.90 3.25 -13.42
CA SER A 480 22.56 4.56 -13.24
C SER A 480 23.17 4.63 -11.83
N PRO A 481 24.45 5.00 -11.67
CA PRO A 481 24.95 5.31 -10.35
C PRO A 481 24.15 6.52 -9.83
N LEU A 482 23.47 6.37 -8.70
CA LEU A 482 22.85 7.46 -7.96
C LEU A 482 23.90 8.55 -7.77
N ARG A 483 23.63 9.76 -8.24
CA ARG A 483 24.44 10.93 -7.92
C ARG A 483 24.31 11.18 -6.43
N SER A 484 25.27 10.70 -5.65
CA SER A 484 25.56 11.20 -4.32
C SER A 484 26.08 12.64 -4.50
N GLN A 485 25.19 13.62 -4.39
CA GLN A 485 25.60 15.01 -4.13
C GLN A 485 25.75 15.15 -2.62
N ALA A 486 26.94 14.81 -2.13
CA ALA A 486 27.41 15.35 -0.88
C ALA A 486 27.60 16.87 -1.07
N ALA A 487 26.74 17.65 -0.44
CA ALA A 487 26.97 19.06 -0.21
C ALA A 487 28.20 19.21 0.68
N ARG A 488 29.28 19.88 0.18
CA ARG A 488 30.32 20.42 1.03
C ARG A 488 29.86 21.79 1.53
N PRO A 489 29.99 22.09 2.82
CA PRO A 489 29.81 23.46 3.32
C PRO A 489 31.03 24.32 2.96
N GLY A 490 30.76 25.51 2.45
CA GLY A 490 31.64 26.66 2.42
C GLY A 490 31.01 27.75 3.24
#